data_abfa173bbd6eee55d858f1e53029f29a
#
_entry.id   abfa173bbd6eee55d858f1e53029f29a
#
_cell.length_a   1.000
_cell.length_b   1.000
_cell.length_c   1.000
_cell.angle_alpha   90.00
_cell.angle_beta   90.00
_cell.angle_gamma   90.00
#
_symmetry.space_group_name_H-M   'P 1'
#
loop_
_entity.id
_entity.type
_entity.pdbx_description
1 polymer ?
#
loop_
_entity_poly.entity_id
_entity_poly.type
_entity_poly.pdbx_seq_one_letter_code
_entity_poly.pdbx_strand_id
1 'polypeptide(L)'
;MLLIPLSGWSQTPPPAEVIFLTAASPPRPVNEPSPAQQPEAAQTAATASNGKQQIQVYKSVQQNGVVRYSDMAPEQGHYELLLFNDCFACDPKSSVNWQTTGLFLYDYASTIKAAAKTYQVEPALIRALIHAESAFNPLAVSRKGAMGLTQLMPATARELGVGNALLAEQNIFGGVKYLAGLLKQYDGNVALATAAYNAGAGAVQKHGGIPPYAETRAYVERVQLLHLRYKEMLQAKGL
;
A
#
# COMPACT_ATOMS: atom_id res chain seq x y z
N MET A 1 29.46 -12.18 58.12
CA MET A 1 28.24 -12.93 57.90
C MET A 1 27.09 -11.99 58.19
N LEU A 2 26.65 -11.24 57.19
CA LEU A 2 25.51 -10.32 57.29
C LEU A 2 24.62 -10.55 56.04
N LEU A 3 23.45 -11.08 56.27
CA LEU A 3 22.41 -11.32 55.28
C LEU A 3 21.62 -10.01 55.07
N ILE A 4 21.53 -9.54 53.83
CA ILE A 4 20.66 -8.44 53.42
C ILE A 4 19.45 -9.08 52.69
N PRO A 5 18.21 -8.79 53.09
CA PRO A 5 17.04 -9.33 52.41
C PRO A 5 16.73 -8.55 51.14
N LEU A 6 16.49 -9.28 50.05
CA LEU A 6 15.94 -8.78 48.79
C LEU A 6 14.43 -8.50 48.97
N SER A 7 14.05 -7.24 49.03
CA SER A 7 12.65 -6.82 48.97
C SER A 7 12.27 -6.59 47.51
N GLY A 8 11.34 -7.42 47.01
CA GLY A 8 10.77 -7.33 45.69
C GLY A 8 9.91 -6.06 45.52
N TRP A 9 10.06 -5.45 44.36
CA TRP A 9 9.14 -4.44 43.84
C TRP A 9 8.35 -5.04 42.69
N SER A 10 7.14 -5.51 43.05
CA SER A 10 6.08 -5.77 42.11
C SER A 10 5.26 -4.47 42.00
N GLN A 11 5.38 -3.74 40.92
CA GLN A 11 4.43 -2.69 40.60
C GLN A 11 3.69 -3.09 39.34
N THR A 12 2.46 -3.55 39.54
CA THR A 12 1.45 -3.65 38.47
C THR A 12 1.00 -2.24 38.10
N PRO A 13 0.90 -1.92 36.78
CA PRO A 13 0.33 -0.64 36.35
C PRO A 13 -1.18 -0.60 36.67
N PRO A 14 -1.75 0.59 36.97
CA PRO A 14 -3.16 0.73 37.26
C PRO A 14 -4.00 0.43 35.98
N PRO A 15 -5.24 -0.08 36.17
CA PRO A 15 -6.14 -0.34 35.05
C PRO A 15 -6.58 0.97 34.39
N ALA A 16 -6.67 0.94 33.06
CA ALA A 16 -7.18 2.05 32.26
C ALA A 16 -8.65 2.34 32.65
N GLU A 17 -8.91 3.60 32.99
CA GLU A 17 -10.27 4.09 33.23
C GLU A 17 -11.05 4.10 31.92
N VAL A 18 -12.07 3.26 31.84
CA VAL A 18 -13.06 3.26 30.75
C VAL A 18 -14.14 4.27 31.13
N ILE A 19 -14.13 5.42 30.49
CA ILE A 19 -15.19 6.42 30.63
C ILE A 19 -16.39 5.96 29.80
N PHE A 20 -17.43 5.48 30.46
CA PHE A 20 -18.73 5.25 29.85
C PHE A 20 -19.47 6.58 29.69
N LEU A 21 -19.56 7.09 28.46
CA LEU A 21 -20.49 8.15 28.12
C LEU A 21 -21.88 7.54 28.01
N THR A 22 -22.74 7.83 28.95
CA THR A 22 -24.15 7.48 28.95
C THR A 22 -24.86 8.17 27.78
N ALA A 23 -25.45 7.36 26.92
CA ALA A 23 -26.30 7.85 25.83
C ALA A 23 -27.58 8.48 26.40
N ALA A 24 -27.85 9.72 25.99
CA ALA A 24 -29.12 10.38 26.24
C ALA A 24 -30.24 9.73 25.43
N SER A 25 -31.39 9.58 26.04
CA SER A 25 -32.61 9.00 25.48
C SER A 25 -33.08 9.71 24.22
N PRO A 26 -33.65 8.99 23.24
CA PRO A 26 -34.18 9.60 22.01
C PRO A 26 -35.46 10.40 22.27
N PRO A 27 -35.69 11.53 21.57
CA PRO A 27 -36.95 12.24 21.59
C PRO A 27 -38.02 11.47 20.78
N ARG A 28 -39.32 11.62 21.21
CA ARG A 28 -40.48 11.00 20.63
C ARG A 28 -40.76 11.50 19.22
N PRO A 29 -41.48 10.68 18.42
CA PRO A 29 -41.81 11.05 17.05
C PRO A 29 -42.89 12.13 17.00
N VAL A 30 -42.73 13.14 16.21
CA VAL A 30 -43.75 14.09 15.78
C VAL A 30 -43.95 13.94 14.27
N ASN A 31 -45.18 13.55 13.93
CA ASN A 31 -45.94 13.75 12.70
C ASN A 31 -45.25 13.67 11.34
N GLU A 32 -45.70 12.71 10.56
CA GLU A 32 -45.55 12.69 9.11
C GLU A 32 -45.97 14.01 8.45
N PRO A 33 -45.22 14.43 7.44
CA PRO A 33 -45.83 15.14 6.31
C PRO A 33 -45.65 14.34 5.01
N SER A 34 -46.74 14.27 4.33
CA SER A 34 -47.05 14.15 2.90
C SER A 34 -45.90 14.02 1.88
N PRO A 35 -46.10 13.24 0.81
CA PRO A 35 -45.08 12.95 -0.19
C PRO A 35 -44.88 14.15 -1.12
N ALA A 36 -43.72 14.76 -1.07
CA ALA A 36 -43.33 15.73 -2.09
C ALA A 36 -41.81 15.72 -2.25
N GLN A 37 -41.42 15.52 -3.47
CA GLN A 37 -40.15 15.89 -4.11
C GLN A 37 -38.94 15.01 -3.85
N GLN A 38 -38.76 14.08 -4.79
CA GLN A 38 -37.43 13.61 -5.16
C GLN A 38 -36.53 14.81 -5.46
N PRO A 39 -35.33 14.91 -4.91
CA PRO A 39 -34.32 15.80 -5.46
C PRO A 39 -33.88 15.23 -6.81
N GLU A 40 -34.15 15.97 -7.85
CA GLU A 40 -33.55 15.86 -9.17
C GLU A 40 -32.05 15.57 -9.06
N ALA A 41 -31.65 14.54 -9.78
CA ALA A 41 -30.23 14.27 -10.02
C ALA A 41 -29.61 15.55 -10.60
N ALA A 42 -28.88 16.27 -9.78
CA ALA A 42 -27.99 17.32 -10.25
C ALA A 42 -26.91 16.67 -11.10
N GLN A 43 -27.19 16.54 -12.39
CA GLN A 43 -26.18 16.40 -13.42
C GLN A 43 -25.39 17.72 -13.45
N THR A 44 -24.48 17.89 -12.53
CA THR A 44 -23.49 18.95 -12.65
C THR A 44 -22.45 18.54 -13.66
N ALA A 45 -22.51 19.26 -14.75
CA ALA A 45 -21.56 19.25 -15.85
C ALA A 45 -20.13 19.05 -15.38
N ALA A 46 -19.48 18.04 -15.95
CA ALA A 46 -18.05 17.88 -15.96
C ALA A 46 -17.42 19.12 -16.64
N THR A 47 -17.04 20.11 -15.84
CA THR A 47 -16.09 21.11 -16.30
C THR A 47 -14.76 20.43 -16.49
N ALA A 48 -14.36 20.32 -17.75
CA ALA A 48 -13.05 19.86 -18.17
C ALA A 48 -11.96 20.72 -17.51
N SER A 49 -11.35 20.21 -16.45
CA SER A 49 -10.13 20.74 -15.88
C SER A 49 -9.03 19.71 -16.05
N ASN A 50 -8.07 20.04 -16.88
CA ASN A 50 -6.72 19.44 -17.00
C ASN A 50 -6.50 18.06 -16.35
N GLY A 51 -6.78 17.02 -17.08
CA GLY A 51 -6.01 15.79 -17.27
C GLY A 51 -5.58 14.92 -16.09
N LYS A 52 -6.03 15.11 -14.85
CA LYS A 52 -5.75 14.21 -13.74
C LYS A 52 -7.03 13.50 -13.33
N GLN A 53 -7.18 12.27 -13.78
CA GLN A 53 -8.31 11.42 -13.42
C GLN A 53 -8.11 10.96 -11.96
N GLN A 54 -8.87 11.53 -11.02
CA GLN A 54 -8.89 11.08 -9.63
C GLN A 54 -9.61 9.74 -9.51
N ILE A 55 -8.95 8.76 -8.90
CA ILE A 55 -9.58 7.47 -8.58
C ILE A 55 -10.31 7.64 -7.27
N GLN A 56 -11.60 7.31 -7.28
CA GLN A 56 -12.45 7.31 -6.09
C GLN A 56 -12.54 5.91 -5.54
N VAL A 57 -12.23 5.74 -4.26
CA VAL A 57 -12.38 4.46 -3.55
C VAL A 57 -13.25 4.70 -2.32
N TYR A 58 -14.30 3.92 -2.20
CA TYR A 58 -15.22 3.96 -1.06
C TYR A 58 -14.79 2.93 -0.02
N LYS A 59 -14.44 3.41 1.17
CA LYS A 59 -14.12 2.56 2.32
C LYS A 59 -15.34 2.49 3.23
N SER A 60 -15.85 1.30 3.47
CA SER A 60 -16.95 1.05 4.38
C SER A 60 -16.60 -0.03 5.39
N VAL A 61 -17.20 0.03 6.57
CA VAL A 61 -17.10 -1.02 7.58
C VAL A 61 -18.41 -1.79 7.61
N GLN A 62 -18.35 -3.08 7.33
CA GLN A 62 -19.51 -3.95 7.35
C GLN A 62 -19.94 -4.22 8.80
N GLN A 63 -21.19 -4.69 9.01
CA GLN A 63 -21.72 -4.98 10.35
C GLN A 63 -20.89 -6.01 11.15
N ASN A 64 -20.15 -6.87 10.45
CA ASN A 64 -19.22 -7.85 11.04
C ASN A 64 -17.83 -7.27 11.34
N GLY A 65 -17.63 -5.94 11.22
CA GLY A 65 -16.34 -5.26 11.44
C GLY A 65 -15.35 -5.35 10.28
N VAL A 66 -15.70 -6.01 9.19
CA VAL A 66 -14.82 -6.13 8.01
C VAL A 66 -14.79 -4.80 7.25
N VAL A 67 -13.59 -4.29 7.00
CA VAL A 67 -13.40 -3.10 6.16
C VAL A 67 -13.46 -3.52 4.69
N ARG A 68 -14.36 -2.89 3.93
CA ARG A 68 -14.51 -3.09 2.49
C ARG A 68 -14.04 -1.85 1.75
N TYR A 69 -13.25 -2.05 0.70
CA TYR A 69 -12.91 -1.03 -0.29
C TYR A 69 -13.60 -1.36 -1.61
N SER A 70 -14.20 -0.35 -2.27
CA SER A 70 -14.94 -0.51 -3.52
C SER A 70 -14.73 0.72 -4.41
N ASP A 71 -14.76 0.54 -5.71
CA ASP A 71 -14.80 1.59 -6.73
C ASP A 71 -16.22 2.17 -6.91
N MET A 72 -17.23 1.51 -6.33
CA MET A 72 -18.61 1.97 -6.31
C MET A 72 -19.03 2.36 -4.90
N ALA A 73 -19.82 3.45 -4.78
CA ALA A 73 -20.43 3.84 -3.52
C ALA A 73 -21.32 2.71 -3.00
N PRO A 74 -21.26 2.35 -1.71
CA PRO A 74 -22.18 1.41 -1.13
C PRO A 74 -23.59 2.00 -1.14
N GLU A 75 -24.58 1.18 -1.49
CA GLU A 75 -25.99 1.60 -1.55
C GLU A 75 -26.55 2.00 -0.18
N GLN A 76 -25.96 1.48 0.90
CA GLN A 76 -26.39 1.74 2.29
C GLN A 76 -25.19 1.76 3.24
N GLY A 77 -25.33 2.54 4.33
CA GLY A 77 -24.32 2.63 5.39
C GLY A 77 -23.40 3.83 5.27
N HIS A 78 -22.54 4.00 6.28
CA HIS A 78 -21.54 5.05 6.30
C HIS A 78 -20.31 4.61 5.51
N TYR A 79 -19.75 5.52 4.73
CA TYR A 79 -18.49 5.30 4.00
C TYR A 79 -17.60 6.53 4.08
N GLU A 80 -16.33 6.28 3.94
CA GLU A 80 -15.29 7.29 3.77
C GLU A 80 -14.89 7.29 2.29
N LEU A 81 -14.99 8.46 1.62
CA LEU A 81 -14.54 8.61 0.24
C LEU A 81 -13.04 8.92 0.25
N LEU A 82 -12.25 8.00 -0.28
CA LEU A 82 -10.81 8.17 -0.47
C LEU A 82 -10.57 8.60 -1.92
N LEU A 83 -9.93 9.76 -2.08
CA LEU A 83 -9.55 10.28 -3.39
C LEU A 83 -8.07 10.00 -3.61
N PHE A 84 -7.77 9.24 -4.65
CA PHE A 84 -6.40 8.93 -5.02
C PHE A 84 -6.05 9.65 -6.32
N ASN A 85 -4.88 10.24 -6.34
CA ASN A 85 -4.29 10.71 -7.58
C ASN A 85 -3.70 9.51 -8.32
N ASP A 86 -3.73 9.53 -9.66
CA ASP A 86 -3.06 8.52 -10.48
C ASP A 86 -1.65 8.23 -9.94
N CYS A 87 -1.29 6.94 -9.85
CA CYS A 87 0.08 6.58 -9.51
C CYS A 87 1.00 7.00 -10.67
N PHE A 88 1.54 8.19 -10.54
CA PHE A 88 2.44 8.77 -11.55
C PHE A 88 3.69 7.91 -11.78
N ALA A 89 4.15 7.23 -10.73
CA ALA A 89 5.27 6.31 -10.82
C ALA A 89 4.92 5.02 -11.57
N CYS A 90 3.63 4.65 -11.61
CA CYS A 90 3.15 3.43 -12.29
C CYS A 90 2.88 3.65 -13.79
N ASP A 91 2.86 4.89 -14.29
CA ASP A 91 2.58 5.18 -15.69
C ASP A 91 3.80 4.84 -16.57
N PRO A 92 3.68 3.93 -17.54
CA PRO A 92 4.77 3.64 -18.49
C PRO A 92 5.14 4.85 -19.36
N LYS A 93 4.23 5.82 -19.50
CA LYS A 93 4.47 7.09 -20.20
C LYS A 93 4.93 8.21 -19.27
N SER A 94 5.27 7.89 -18.01
CA SER A 94 5.75 8.87 -17.04
C SER A 94 6.95 9.64 -17.59
N SER A 95 6.86 10.97 -17.56
CA SER A 95 7.98 11.86 -17.91
C SER A 95 9.03 12.01 -16.80
N VAL A 96 8.97 11.16 -15.75
CA VAL A 96 9.94 11.19 -14.64
C VAL A 96 11.31 10.80 -15.16
N ASN A 97 12.28 11.67 -14.91
CA ASN A 97 13.68 11.30 -15.11
C ASN A 97 14.17 10.46 -13.93
N TRP A 98 14.14 9.14 -14.09
CA TRP A 98 14.54 8.18 -13.05
C TRP A 98 16.02 8.23 -12.70
N GLN A 99 16.86 8.85 -13.54
CA GLN A 99 18.28 9.05 -13.27
C GLN A 99 18.53 10.18 -12.25
N THR A 100 17.63 11.17 -12.21
CA THR A 100 17.80 12.38 -11.40
C THR A 100 16.74 12.57 -10.32
N THR A 101 15.65 11.78 -10.32
CA THR A 101 14.62 11.83 -9.28
C THR A 101 15.21 11.67 -7.87
N GLY A 102 14.67 12.39 -6.88
CA GLY A 102 15.10 12.29 -5.48
C GLY A 102 14.92 10.88 -4.93
N LEU A 103 15.84 10.43 -4.07
CA LEU A 103 15.77 9.13 -3.40
C LEU A 103 15.20 9.26 -1.98
N PHE A 104 14.36 8.32 -1.60
CA PHE A 104 13.73 8.20 -0.28
C PHE A 104 14.59 7.31 0.62
N LEU A 105 15.63 7.88 1.27
CA LEU A 105 16.62 7.09 2.04
C LEU A 105 16.14 6.72 3.44
N TYR A 106 15.29 7.57 4.03
CA TYR A 106 14.89 7.45 5.43
C TYR A 106 13.47 6.98 5.62
N ASP A 107 12.63 7.11 4.58
CA ASP A 107 11.23 6.70 4.61
C ASP A 107 11.12 5.20 4.89
N TYR A 108 10.30 4.83 5.86
CA TYR A 108 10.07 3.45 6.30
C TYR A 108 11.34 2.65 6.59
N ALA A 109 12.45 3.32 7.00
CA ALA A 109 13.76 2.71 7.15
C ALA A 109 13.77 1.48 8.07
N SER A 110 13.11 1.58 9.23
CA SER A 110 13.00 0.47 10.20
C SER A 110 12.24 -0.72 9.64
N THR A 111 11.10 -0.47 9.01
CA THR A 111 10.25 -1.50 8.41
C THR A 111 10.95 -2.19 7.24
N ILE A 112 11.59 -1.42 6.36
CA ILE A 112 12.37 -1.95 5.24
C ILE A 112 13.53 -2.80 5.74
N LYS A 113 14.26 -2.34 6.77
CA LYS A 113 15.37 -3.10 7.38
C LYS A 113 14.88 -4.41 8.00
N ALA A 114 13.74 -4.39 8.69
CA ALA A 114 13.13 -5.59 9.28
C ALA A 114 12.69 -6.58 8.20
N ALA A 115 11.99 -6.12 7.15
CA ALA A 115 11.55 -6.97 6.03
C ALA A 115 12.75 -7.54 5.25
N ALA A 116 13.78 -6.71 4.98
CA ALA A 116 15.03 -7.13 4.35
C ALA A 116 15.70 -8.29 5.09
N LYS A 117 15.81 -8.17 6.43
CA LYS A 117 16.37 -9.21 7.29
C LYS A 117 15.50 -10.48 7.28
N THR A 118 14.18 -10.34 7.37
CA THR A 118 13.24 -11.46 7.44
C THR A 118 13.24 -12.30 6.16
N TYR A 119 13.25 -11.64 5.01
CA TYR A 119 13.13 -12.30 3.71
C TYR A 119 14.44 -12.37 2.92
N GLN A 120 15.54 -11.91 3.49
CA GLN A 120 16.89 -11.93 2.87
C GLN A 120 16.93 -11.21 1.51
N VAL A 121 16.23 -10.07 1.40
CA VAL A 121 16.23 -9.20 0.23
C VAL A 121 17.04 -7.94 0.52
N GLU A 122 17.87 -7.52 -0.43
CA GLU A 122 18.72 -6.33 -0.28
C GLU A 122 17.86 -5.07 -0.05
N PRO A 123 18.13 -4.24 1.00
CA PRO A 123 17.35 -3.04 1.29
C PRO A 123 17.28 -2.06 0.11
N ALA A 124 18.33 -1.95 -0.69
CA ALA A 124 18.37 -1.12 -1.88
C ALA A 124 17.35 -1.57 -2.93
N LEU A 125 17.20 -2.89 -3.13
CA LEU A 125 16.23 -3.45 -4.06
C LEU A 125 14.78 -3.22 -3.56
N ILE A 126 14.54 -3.36 -2.25
CA ILE A 126 13.23 -3.07 -1.66
C ILE A 126 12.86 -1.60 -1.89
N ARG A 127 13.79 -0.67 -1.65
CA ARG A 127 13.55 0.75 -1.90
C ARG A 127 13.30 1.05 -3.38
N ALA A 128 14.05 0.41 -4.27
CA ALA A 128 13.84 0.55 -5.71
C ALA A 128 12.46 0.08 -6.15
N LEU A 129 12.00 -1.06 -5.61
CA LEU A 129 10.65 -1.59 -5.84
C LEU A 129 9.59 -0.58 -5.38
N ILE A 130 9.62 -0.17 -4.11
CA ILE A 130 8.65 0.78 -3.54
C ILE A 130 8.63 2.09 -4.33
N HIS A 131 9.81 2.59 -4.72
CA HIS A 131 9.91 3.81 -5.50
C HIS A 131 9.28 3.65 -6.89
N ALA A 132 9.53 2.55 -7.56
CA ALA A 132 8.98 2.25 -8.88
C ALA A 132 7.46 2.04 -8.84
N GLU A 133 6.92 1.50 -7.75
CA GLU A 133 5.51 1.15 -7.60
C GLU A 133 4.64 2.34 -7.16
N SER A 134 5.11 3.14 -6.22
CA SER A 134 4.28 4.16 -5.58
C SER A 134 4.97 5.50 -5.35
N ALA A 135 6.26 5.64 -5.67
CA ALA A 135 7.09 6.75 -5.20
C ALA A 135 6.94 6.99 -3.68
N PHE A 136 6.90 5.90 -2.90
CA PHE A 136 6.72 5.89 -1.45
C PHE A 136 5.37 6.44 -0.94
N ASN A 137 4.34 6.51 -1.80
CA ASN A 137 3.00 6.88 -1.36
C ASN A 137 2.26 5.65 -0.79
N PRO A 138 1.98 5.60 0.55
CA PRO A 138 1.32 4.46 1.18
C PRO A 138 -0.15 4.31 0.78
N LEU A 139 -0.75 5.38 0.26
CA LEU A 139 -2.15 5.41 -0.15
C LEU A 139 -2.32 5.28 -1.67
N ALA A 140 -1.26 4.89 -2.40
CA ALA A 140 -1.35 4.71 -3.84
C ALA A 140 -2.31 3.59 -4.21
N VAL A 141 -3.22 3.86 -5.14
CA VAL A 141 -4.11 2.86 -5.74
C VAL A 141 -4.03 3.00 -7.26
N SER A 142 -3.72 1.90 -7.94
CA SER A 142 -3.66 1.89 -9.41
C SER A 142 -5.06 1.72 -10.03
N ARG A 143 -5.21 2.04 -11.32
CA ARG A 143 -6.45 1.79 -12.07
C ARG A 143 -6.87 0.32 -12.10
N LYS A 144 -5.92 -0.60 -11.92
CA LYS A 144 -6.16 -2.05 -11.85
C LYS A 144 -6.47 -2.52 -10.43
N GLY A 145 -6.49 -1.62 -9.44
CA GLY A 145 -6.78 -1.91 -8.03
C GLY A 145 -5.59 -2.42 -7.22
N ALA A 146 -4.35 -2.28 -7.71
CA ALA A 146 -3.17 -2.52 -6.90
C ALA A 146 -3.01 -1.43 -5.83
N MET A 147 -2.60 -1.79 -4.61
CA MET A 147 -2.67 -0.91 -3.43
C MET A 147 -1.36 -0.78 -2.67
N GLY A 148 -1.12 0.42 -2.15
CA GLY A 148 -0.08 0.76 -1.19
C GLY A 148 1.32 0.86 -1.77
N LEU A 149 2.32 0.87 -0.89
CA LEU A 149 3.72 1.14 -1.20
C LEU A 149 4.31 0.22 -2.28
N THR A 150 3.97 -1.07 -2.23
CA THR A 150 4.47 -2.11 -3.14
C THR A 150 3.43 -2.55 -4.18
N GLN A 151 2.31 -1.84 -4.29
CA GLN A 151 1.24 -2.06 -5.25
C GLN A 151 0.76 -3.51 -5.33
N LEU A 152 0.34 -4.05 -4.18
CA LEU A 152 -0.20 -5.41 -4.13
C LEU A 152 -1.62 -5.45 -4.71
N MET A 153 -1.85 -6.37 -5.63
CA MET A 153 -3.20 -6.71 -6.07
C MET A 153 -3.99 -7.35 -4.91
N PRO A 154 -5.31 -7.11 -4.78
CA PRO A 154 -6.11 -7.63 -3.67
C PRO A 154 -6.05 -9.15 -3.50
N ALA A 155 -5.99 -9.90 -4.60
CA ALA A 155 -5.82 -11.36 -4.56
C ALA A 155 -4.47 -11.75 -3.96
N THR A 156 -3.39 -11.16 -4.47
CA THR A 156 -2.03 -11.38 -3.99
C THR A 156 -1.86 -10.99 -2.52
N ALA A 157 -2.45 -9.84 -2.11
CA ALA A 157 -2.44 -9.41 -0.71
C ALA A 157 -3.04 -10.47 0.22
N ARG A 158 -4.20 -11.05 -0.16
CA ARG A 158 -4.84 -12.13 0.61
C ARG A 158 -3.98 -13.39 0.69
N GLU A 159 -3.40 -13.83 -0.42
CA GLU A 159 -2.51 -15.00 -0.47
C GLU A 159 -1.26 -14.83 0.41
N LEU A 160 -0.76 -13.61 0.51
CA LEU A 160 0.40 -13.26 1.33
C LEU A 160 0.05 -13.08 2.83
N GLY A 161 -1.25 -13.04 3.18
CA GLY A 161 -1.72 -12.79 4.54
C GLY A 161 -1.76 -11.31 4.92
N VAL A 162 -1.79 -10.40 3.94
CA VAL A 162 -1.90 -8.95 4.15
C VAL A 162 -3.37 -8.59 4.40
N GLY A 163 -3.71 -8.24 5.63
CA GLY A 163 -5.08 -7.88 6.02
C GLY A 163 -5.52 -6.51 5.51
N ASN A 164 -4.59 -5.55 5.47
CA ASN A 164 -4.84 -4.22 4.94
C ASN A 164 -3.62 -3.73 4.14
N ALA A 165 -3.74 -3.71 2.81
CA ALA A 165 -2.66 -3.31 1.91
C ALA A 165 -2.37 -1.78 1.92
N LEU A 166 -3.17 -0.96 2.59
CA LEU A 166 -2.90 0.47 2.80
C LEU A 166 -2.15 0.75 4.11
N LEU A 167 -1.96 -0.27 4.96
CA LEU A 167 -1.08 -0.17 6.11
C LEU A 167 0.36 -0.43 5.66
N ALA A 168 1.21 0.60 5.78
CA ALA A 168 2.57 0.60 5.26
C ALA A 168 3.39 -0.63 5.67
N GLU A 169 3.36 -1.00 6.96
CA GLU A 169 4.09 -2.16 7.47
C GLU A 169 3.62 -3.47 6.83
N GLN A 170 2.31 -3.73 6.83
CA GLN A 170 1.76 -4.95 6.24
C GLN A 170 2.05 -5.02 4.73
N ASN A 171 1.93 -3.89 4.04
CA ASN A 171 2.18 -3.80 2.61
C ASN A 171 3.66 -4.08 2.28
N ILE A 172 4.60 -3.45 2.99
CA ILE A 172 6.04 -3.68 2.78
C ILE A 172 6.39 -5.15 3.03
N PHE A 173 5.96 -5.72 4.17
CA PHE A 173 6.24 -7.14 4.47
C PHE A 173 5.65 -8.08 3.43
N GLY A 174 4.41 -7.85 2.98
CA GLY A 174 3.76 -8.63 1.93
C GLY A 174 4.50 -8.53 0.59
N GLY A 175 4.79 -7.31 0.14
CA GLY A 175 5.49 -7.08 -1.12
C GLY A 175 6.91 -7.64 -1.14
N VAL A 176 7.64 -7.51 -0.03
CA VAL A 176 9.00 -8.07 0.10
C VAL A 176 8.95 -9.60 0.15
N LYS A 177 7.97 -10.20 0.84
CA LYS A 177 7.73 -11.67 0.83
C LYS A 177 7.49 -12.17 -0.60
N TYR A 178 6.65 -11.45 -1.36
CA TYR A 178 6.37 -11.79 -2.75
C TYR A 178 7.62 -11.69 -3.62
N LEU A 179 8.35 -10.59 -3.53
CA LEU A 179 9.60 -10.39 -4.25
C LEU A 179 10.64 -11.46 -3.92
N ALA A 180 10.79 -11.84 -2.64
CA ALA A 180 11.69 -12.90 -2.21
C ALA A 180 11.34 -14.25 -2.83
N GLY A 181 10.03 -14.58 -2.90
CA GLY A 181 9.55 -15.78 -3.59
C GLY A 181 9.92 -15.78 -5.07
N LEU A 182 9.77 -14.66 -5.74
CA LEU A 182 10.15 -14.51 -7.16
C LEU A 182 11.67 -14.58 -7.35
N LEU A 183 12.46 -13.93 -6.49
CA LEU A 183 13.92 -14.03 -6.54
C LEU A 183 14.37 -15.49 -6.39
N LYS A 184 13.76 -16.24 -5.47
CA LYS A 184 14.03 -17.68 -5.33
C LYS A 184 13.63 -18.47 -6.58
N GLN A 185 12.48 -18.16 -7.18
CA GLN A 185 11.99 -18.85 -8.39
C GLN A 185 12.90 -18.61 -9.60
N TYR A 186 13.57 -17.48 -9.66
CA TYR A 186 14.45 -17.09 -10.77
C TYR A 186 15.93 -17.05 -10.39
N ASP A 187 16.36 -17.86 -9.42
CA ASP A 187 17.75 -18.06 -9.02
C ASP A 187 18.51 -16.74 -8.73
N GLY A 188 17.82 -15.78 -8.11
CA GLY A 188 18.37 -14.47 -7.78
C GLY A 188 18.40 -13.48 -8.95
N ASN A 189 17.91 -13.84 -10.11
CA ASN A 189 17.86 -12.94 -11.27
C ASN A 189 16.85 -11.80 -11.03
N VAL A 190 17.37 -10.63 -10.64
CA VAL A 190 16.57 -9.45 -10.33
C VAL A 190 15.70 -9.00 -11.50
N ALA A 191 16.21 -9.08 -12.75
CA ALA A 191 15.46 -8.65 -13.92
C ALA A 191 14.24 -9.54 -14.18
N LEU A 192 14.39 -10.87 -14.06
CA LEU A 192 13.27 -11.81 -14.20
C LEU A 192 12.29 -11.72 -13.03
N ALA A 193 12.80 -11.58 -11.80
CA ALA A 193 11.96 -11.43 -10.61
C ALA A 193 11.11 -10.14 -10.67
N THR A 194 11.69 -9.03 -11.08
CA THR A 194 10.94 -7.77 -11.22
C THR A 194 9.99 -7.79 -12.42
N ALA A 195 10.35 -8.43 -13.52
CA ALA A 195 9.42 -8.68 -14.63
C ALA A 195 8.22 -9.51 -14.17
N ALA A 196 8.45 -10.56 -13.37
CA ALA A 196 7.39 -11.40 -12.82
C ALA A 196 6.55 -10.65 -11.77
N TYR A 197 7.15 -9.76 -11.00
CA TYR A 197 6.43 -8.90 -10.05
C TYR A 197 5.39 -8.03 -10.79
N ASN A 198 5.78 -7.41 -11.90
CA ASN A 198 4.92 -6.52 -12.69
C ASN A 198 3.92 -7.28 -13.59
N ALA A 199 4.39 -8.27 -14.34
CA ALA A 199 3.59 -8.96 -15.37
C ALA A 199 2.99 -10.29 -14.90
N GLY A 200 3.39 -10.79 -13.72
CA GLY A 200 3.08 -12.12 -13.23
C GLY A 200 4.09 -13.19 -13.73
N ALA A 201 4.38 -14.16 -12.85
CA ALA A 201 5.31 -15.25 -13.15
C ALA A 201 4.89 -16.08 -14.37
N GLY A 202 3.58 -16.26 -14.59
CA GLY A 202 3.06 -16.96 -15.77
C GLY A 202 3.41 -16.30 -17.10
N ALA A 203 3.46 -14.96 -17.14
CA ALA A 203 3.88 -14.24 -18.33
C ALA A 203 5.38 -14.44 -18.63
N VAL A 204 6.22 -14.37 -17.60
CA VAL A 204 7.67 -14.63 -17.72
C VAL A 204 7.94 -16.05 -18.18
N GLN A 205 7.24 -17.03 -17.62
CA GLN A 205 7.35 -18.42 -18.03
C GLN A 205 6.92 -18.64 -19.48
N LYS A 206 5.76 -18.09 -19.86
CA LYS A 206 5.23 -18.17 -21.24
C LYS A 206 6.20 -17.65 -22.29
N HIS A 207 6.92 -16.58 -21.97
CA HIS A 207 7.85 -15.94 -22.91
C HIS A 207 9.31 -16.40 -22.75
N GLY A 208 9.59 -17.30 -21.80
CA GLY A 208 10.96 -17.75 -21.54
C GLY A 208 11.90 -16.64 -21.07
N GLY A 209 11.37 -15.52 -20.52
CA GLY A 209 12.14 -14.34 -20.15
C GLY A 209 11.25 -13.13 -19.92
N ILE A 210 11.84 -11.93 -19.99
CA ILE A 210 11.07 -10.68 -19.85
C ILE A 210 10.05 -10.58 -20.98
N PRO A 211 8.74 -10.51 -20.66
CA PRO A 211 7.70 -10.42 -21.68
C PRO A 211 7.90 -9.18 -22.59
N PRO A 212 7.49 -9.24 -23.86
CA PRO A 212 7.63 -8.11 -24.80
C PRO A 212 6.59 -7.00 -24.55
N TYR A 213 6.16 -6.82 -23.30
CA TYR A 213 5.24 -5.77 -22.91
C TYR A 213 6.02 -4.48 -22.62
N ALA A 214 5.65 -3.38 -23.27
CA ALA A 214 6.34 -2.09 -23.11
C ALA A 214 6.36 -1.64 -21.63
N GLU A 215 5.24 -1.82 -20.92
CA GLU A 215 5.13 -1.51 -19.48
C GLU A 215 6.15 -2.31 -18.65
N THR A 216 6.23 -3.64 -18.87
CA THR A 216 7.11 -4.50 -18.09
C THR A 216 8.58 -4.24 -18.38
N ARG A 217 8.94 -3.99 -19.64
CA ARG A 217 10.33 -3.63 -20.00
C ARG A 217 10.76 -2.33 -19.31
N ALA A 218 9.94 -1.27 -19.47
CA ALA A 218 10.21 0.01 -18.81
C ALA A 218 10.26 -0.11 -17.28
N TYR A 219 9.42 -0.96 -16.69
CA TYR A 219 9.43 -1.24 -15.26
C TYR A 219 10.73 -1.91 -14.81
N VAL A 220 11.19 -2.94 -15.49
CA VAL A 220 12.45 -3.64 -15.18
C VAL A 220 13.63 -2.67 -15.25
N GLU A 221 13.73 -1.88 -16.32
CA GLU A 221 14.80 -0.86 -16.48
C GLU A 221 14.76 0.16 -15.34
N ARG A 222 13.58 0.63 -14.97
CA ARG A 222 13.36 1.56 -13.85
C ARG A 222 13.84 0.98 -12.53
N VAL A 223 13.40 -0.24 -12.20
CA VAL A 223 13.79 -0.89 -10.94
C VAL A 223 15.30 -1.13 -10.89
N GLN A 224 15.92 -1.59 -11.99
CA GLN A 224 17.37 -1.79 -12.05
C GLN A 224 18.13 -0.48 -11.84
N LEU A 225 17.74 0.60 -12.51
CA LEU A 225 18.34 1.91 -12.35
C LEU A 225 18.24 2.43 -10.92
N LEU A 226 17.03 2.37 -10.34
CA LEU A 226 16.80 2.79 -8.97
C LEU A 226 17.58 1.92 -7.97
N HIS A 227 17.66 0.60 -8.20
CA HIS A 227 18.41 -0.33 -7.36
C HIS A 227 19.89 0.07 -7.28
N LEU A 228 20.55 0.34 -8.41
CA LEU A 228 21.93 0.80 -8.45
C LEU A 228 22.10 2.11 -7.69
N ARG A 229 21.23 3.10 -7.94
CA ARG A 229 21.27 4.41 -7.27
C ARG A 229 21.08 4.30 -5.76
N TYR A 230 20.12 3.48 -5.29
CA TYR A 230 19.94 3.24 -3.86
C TYR A 230 21.13 2.53 -3.23
N LYS A 231 21.69 1.53 -3.91
CA LYS A 231 22.86 0.80 -3.44
C LYS A 231 24.05 1.72 -3.21
N GLU A 232 24.40 2.53 -4.20
CA GLU A 232 25.49 3.52 -4.11
C GLU A 232 25.24 4.53 -2.98
N MET A 233 24.02 5.07 -2.89
CA MET A 233 23.71 6.10 -1.91
C MET A 233 23.66 5.57 -0.48
N LEU A 234 23.12 4.36 -0.25
CA LEU A 234 23.10 3.73 1.07
C LEU A 234 24.52 3.39 1.52
N GLN A 235 25.37 2.87 0.64
CA GLN A 235 26.79 2.61 0.94
C GLN A 235 27.53 3.89 1.28
N ALA A 236 27.37 4.95 0.50
CA ALA A 236 28.02 6.25 0.74
C ALA A 236 27.62 6.89 2.08
N LYS A 237 26.41 6.58 2.59
CA LYS A 237 25.90 7.12 3.87
C LYS A 237 26.04 6.16 5.05
N GLY A 238 26.55 4.94 4.84
CA GLY A 238 26.66 3.92 5.89
C GLY A 238 25.31 3.42 6.43
N LEU A 239 24.28 3.39 5.59
CA LEU A 239 22.91 2.99 5.92
C LEU A 239 22.63 1.53 5.55
#